data_0a0a5412701e9ef37c67b14c77ffe5e4
#
_entry.id   0a0a5412701e9ef37c67b14c77ffe5e4
#
_cell.length_a   1.000
_cell.length_b   1.000
_cell.length_c   1.000
_cell.angle_alpha   90.00
_cell.angle_beta   90.00
_cell.angle_gamma   90.00
#
_symmetry.space_group_name_H-M   'P 1'
#
loop_
_entity.id
_entity.type
_entity.pdbx_description
1 polymer ?
#
loop_
_entity_poly.entity_id
_entity_poly.type
_entity_poly.pdbx_seq_one_letter_code
_entity_poly.pdbx_strand_id
1 'polypeptide(L)'
;TDEEAANYGVDQSVVNYIINNAVVDRGLHAGDMKYLDLDGNNKIEQTVSANDIKDQRIIGNSLPRYTYSIRLNAEWNGIDFSVFFQGVGKQDWYPSSDAFAFWGPYSSPAPSFIPKDFLADVWSVDNPDAYFPRPRGYIAWTDGRSLSSVNNRYLQSLAYCRLKNLTVGYTLPVKWLSKIHVQKARLYFSGENLLTLDRLDTDYIDPEAAAAGTNWKTGKTNALSYPFSKTYSFGIDITF
;
A
#
# COMPACT_ATOMS: atom_id res chain seq x y z
N THR A 1 1.48 -12.79 -26.15
CA THR A 1 1.41 -12.40 -27.59
C THR A 1 -0.03 -12.13 -27.99
N ASP A 2 -0.25 -11.39 -29.10
CA ASP A 2 -1.61 -11.17 -29.64
C ASP A 2 -2.22 -12.48 -30.16
N GLU A 3 -1.40 -13.43 -30.61
CA GLU A 3 -1.84 -14.76 -30.99
C GLU A 3 -2.37 -15.56 -29.80
N GLU A 4 -1.68 -15.56 -28.68
CA GLU A 4 -2.17 -16.19 -27.43
C GLU A 4 -3.45 -15.53 -26.92
N ALA A 5 -3.54 -14.19 -27.02
CA ALA A 5 -4.74 -13.45 -26.65
C ALA A 5 -5.94 -13.85 -27.53
N ALA A 6 -5.74 -13.92 -28.84
CA ALA A 6 -6.77 -14.34 -29.80
C ALA A 6 -7.24 -15.80 -29.58
N ASN A 7 -6.31 -16.67 -29.17
CA ASN A 7 -6.58 -18.11 -28.95
C ASN A 7 -7.07 -18.42 -27.53
N TYR A 8 -7.20 -17.43 -26.64
CA TYR A 8 -7.63 -17.69 -25.27
C TYR A 8 -9.05 -18.27 -25.17
N GLY A 9 -9.93 -17.89 -26.08
CA GLY A 9 -11.24 -18.51 -26.21
C GLY A 9 -12.28 -18.15 -25.14
N VAL A 10 -11.92 -17.30 -24.17
CA VAL A 10 -12.80 -16.84 -23.08
C VAL A 10 -13.23 -15.40 -23.31
N ASP A 11 -14.53 -15.14 -23.32
CA ASP A 11 -15.10 -13.80 -23.40
C ASP A 11 -14.93 -13.05 -22.06
N GLN A 12 -13.99 -12.13 -21.99
CA GLN A 12 -13.80 -11.23 -20.85
C GLN A 12 -14.21 -9.77 -21.11
N SER A 13 -15.09 -9.56 -22.07
CA SER A 13 -15.56 -8.23 -22.49
C SER A 13 -16.17 -7.41 -21.34
N VAL A 14 -16.67 -8.07 -20.32
CA VAL A 14 -17.25 -7.43 -19.12
C VAL A 14 -16.21 -6.70 -18.26
N VAL A 15 -14.99 -7.20 -18.25
CA VAL A 15 -13.87 -6.62 -17.47
C VAL A 15 -12.78 -5.98 -18.35
N ASN A 16 -12.75 -6.29 -19.63
CA ASN A 16 -11.79 -5.77 -20.59
C ASN A 16 -12.44 -4.78 -21.57
N TYR A 17 -12.94 -3.70 -21.03
CA TYR A 17 -13.64 -2.69 -21.82
C TYR A 17 -12.89 -1.36 -21.79
N ILE A 18 -12.51 -0.89 -22.97
CA ILE A 18 -11.79 0.36 -23.14
C ILE A 18 -12.51 1.22 -24.16
N ILE A 19 -12.72 2.48 -23.81
CA ILE A 19 -13.23 3.50 -24.74
C ILE A 19 -12.03 4.32 -25.17
N ASN A 20 -11.68 4.24 -26.44
CA ASN A 20 -10.66 5.07 -27.05
C ASN A 20 -11.29 5.89 -28.19
N ASN A 21 -11.38 7.21 -28.04
CA ASN A 21 -11.94 8.14 -29.05
C ASN A 21 -13.30 7.68 -29.64
N ALA A 22 -14.24 7.30 -28.78
CA ALA A 22 -15.55 6.75 -29.13
C ALA A 22 -15.54 5.34 -29.75
N VAL A 23 -14.41 4.71 -29.91
CA VAL A 23 -14.31 3.30 -30.28
C VAL A 23 -14.23 2.44 -29.01
N VAL A 24 -15.12 1.47 -28.93
CA VAL A 24 -15.12 0.51 -27.82
C VAL A 24 -14.35 -0.72 -28.26
N ASP A 25 -13.14 -0.91 -27.69
CA ASP A 25 -12.38 -2.12 -27.87
C ASP A 25 -12.62 -3.05 -26.68
N ARG A 26 -13.13 -4.24 -26.95
CA ARG A 26 -13.44 -5.29 -25.97
C ARG A 26 -12.53 -6.52 -26.14
N GLY A 27 -11.66 -6.49 -27.13
CA GLY A 27 -10.71 -7.57 -27.42
C GLY A 27 -9.65 -7.70 -26.34
N LEU A 28 -9.18 -8.91 -26.15
CA LEU A 28 -7.98 -9.21 -25.38
C LEU A 28 -6.76 -9.04 -26.29
N HIS A 29 -5.73 -8.36 -25.80
CA HIS A 29 -4.48 -8.14 -26.51
C HIS A 29 -3.27 -8.56 -25.67
N ALA A 30 -2.13 -8.71 -26.32
CA ALA A 30 -0.88 -8.98 -25.61
C ALA A 30 -0.62 -7.93 -24.52
N GLY A 31 -0.26 -8.40 -23.33
CA GLY A 31 -0.01 -7.55 -22.16
C GLY A 31 -1.26 -7.03 -21.42
N ASP A 32 -2.46 -7.42 -21.85
CA ASP A 32 -3.67 -7.18 -21.08
C ASP A 32 -3.79 -8.14 -19.88
N MET A 33 -4.63 -7.79 -18.91
CA MET A 33 -4.99 -8.67 -17.81
C MET A 33 -5.81 -9.85 -18.30
N LYS A 34 -5.32 -11.05 -18.04
CA LYS A 34 -6.02 -12.31 -18.31
C LYS A 34 -6.78 -12.75 -17.06
N TYR A 35 -8.10 -12.75 -17.13
CA TYR A 35 -8.95 -13.28 -16.09
C TYR A 35 -9.23 -14.77 -16.35
N LEU A 36 -9.32 -15.55 -15.28
CA LEU A 36 -9.57 -16.97 -15.38
C LEU A 36 -11.07 -17.25 -15.28
N ASP A 37 -11.57 -18.00 -16.24
CA ASP A 37 -12.88 -18.64 -16.19
C ASP A 37 -12.83 -19.77 -15.15
N LEU A 38 -13.57 -19.60 -14.06
CA LEU A 38 -13.54 -20.51 -12.92
C LEU A 38 -14.69 -21.53 -12.93
N ASP A 39 -15.74 -21.29 -13.70
CA ASP A 39 -16.87 -22.19 -13.83
C ASP A 39 -16.87 -22.97 -15.17
N GLY A 40 -16.00 -22.62 -16.11
CA GLY A 40 -15.78 -23.34 -17.37
C GLY A 40 -16.79 -23.03 -18.45
N ASN A 41 -17.48 -21.87 -18.36
CA ASN A 41 -18.49 -21.49 -19.34
C ASN A 41 -17.94 -20.65 -20.52
N ASN A 42 -16.61 -20.44 -20.58
CA ASN A 42 -15.88 -19.62 -21.55
C ASN A 42 -16.28 -18.14 -21.55
N LYS A 43 -16.71 -17.62 -20.41
CA LYS A 43 -17.07 -16.23 -20.24
C LYS A 43 -16.74 -15.75 -18.83
N ILE A 44 -16.19 -14.56 -18.69
CA ILE A 44 -15.98 -13.94 -17.37
C ILE A 44 -17.25 -13.24 -16.94
N GLU A 45 -17.79 -13.64 -15.80
CA GLU A 45 -19.01 -13.10 -15.23
C GLU A 45 -18.80 -12.62 -13.78
N GLN A 46 -19.50 -11.54 -13.44
CA GLN A 46 -19.49 -11.04 -12.07
C GLN A 46 -20.59 -11.73 -11.25
N THR A 47 -20.31 -11.95 -9.98
CA THR A 47 -21.26 -12.50 -9.02
C THR A 47 -22.51 -11.63 -8.92
N VAL A 48 -23.66 -12.23 -9.09
CA VAL A 48 -24.97 -11.57 -8.98
C VAL A 48 -25.56 -11.76 -7.58
N SER A 49 -25.26 -12.88 -6.94
CA SER A 49 -25.74 -13.19 -5.59
C SER A 49 -24.81 -14.15 -4.86
N ALA A 50 -24.97 -14.25 -3.54
CA ALA A 50 -24.17 -15.16 -2.71
C ALA A 50 -24.28 -16.64 -3.10
N ASN A 51 -25.36 -17.01 -3.79
CA ASN A 51 -25.60 -18.38 -4.25
C ASN A 51 -25.16 -18.62 -5.71
N ASP A 52 -24.69 -17.57 -6.39
CA ASP A 52 -24.25 -17.63 -7.79
C ASP A 52 -22.91 -16.88 -7.93
N ILE A 53 -21.86 -17.55 -7.54
CA ILE A 53 -20.48 -16.99 -7.38
C ILE A 53 -19.74 -17.08 -8.71
N LYS A 54 -20.21 -17.07 -9.82
CA LYS A 54 -19.52 -17.02 -11.12
C LYS A 54 -17.94 -17.15 -11.01
N ASP A 55 -17.20 -16.27 -11.68
CA ASP A 55 -15.74 -16.27 -11.73
C ASP A 55 -15.08 -15.52 -10.57
N GLN A 56 -15.78 -15.32 -9.48
CA GLN A 56 -15.24 -14.62 -8.32
C GLN A 56 -14.91 -15.58 -7.17
N ARG A 57 -13.86 -15.24 -6.42
CA ARG A 57 -13.44 -15.96 -5.21
C ARG A 57 -13.04 -14.94 -4.15
N ILE A 58 -13.11 -15.34 -2.88
CA ILE A 58 -12.59 -14.53 -1.78
C ILE A 58 -11.06 -14.56 -1.85
N ILE A 59 -10.44 -13.41 -2.10
CA ILE A 59 -8.99 -13.27 -2.26
C ILE A 59 -8.32 -12.52 -1.11
N GLY A 60 -9.09 -11.84 -0.24
CA GLY A 60 -8.52 -11.08 0.88
C GLY A 60 -9.55 -10.63 1.90
N ASN A 61 -9.09 -9.90 2.89
CA ASN A 61 -9.92 -9.28 3.93
C ASN A 61 -9.42 -7.86 4.23
N SER A 62 -10.30 -6.88 4.05
CA SER A 62 -9.99 -5.46 4.27
C SER A 62 -9.97 -5.04 5.74
N LEU A 63 -10.43 -5.90 6.66
CA LEU A 63 -10.35 -5.62 8.09
C LEU A 63 -9.00 -6.07 8.66
N PRO A 64 -8.40 -5.30 9.58
CA PRO A 64 -7.19 -5.72 10.25
C PRO A 64 -7.46 -6.97 11.11
N ARG A 65 -6.75 -8.05 10.81
CA ARG A 65 -6.93 -9.31 11.52
C ARG A 65 -6.12 -9.38 12.81
N TYR A 66 -4.91 -8.82 12.79
CA TYR A 66 -4.01 -8.78 13.93
C TYR A 66 -3.45 -7.37 14.05
N THR A 67 -3.74 -6.73 15.16
CA THR A 67 -3.08 -5.48 15.58
C THR A 67 -2.19 -5.78 16.76
N TYR A 68 -1.00 -5.20 16.80
CA TYR A 68 -0.04 -5.44 17.87
C TYR A 68 0.75 -4.18 18.21
N SER A 69 1.23 -4.14 19.43
CA SER A 69 2.20 -3.15 19.87
C SER A 69 3.17 -3.75 20.87
N ILE A 70 4.41 -3.27 20.84
CA ILE A 70 5.46 -3.70 21.76
C ILE A 70 6.14 -2.45 22.30
N ARG A 71 6.23 -2.36 23.64
CA ARG A 71 7.01 -1.32 24.31
C ARG A 71 8.09 -1.98 25.15
N LEU A 72 9.33 -1.52 24.96
CA LEU A 72 10.47 -1.93 25.75
C LEU A 72 11.08 -0.69 26.39
N ASN A 73 11.36 -0.79 27.69
CA ASN A 73 12.07 0.22 28.46
C ASN A 73 13.24 -0.44 29.17
N ALA A 74 14.37 0.23 29.21
CA ALA A 74 15.55 -0.21 29.91
C ALA A 74 16.28 0.97 30.53
N GLU A 75 16.83 0.77 31.72
CA GLU A 75 17.70 1.76 32.39
C GLU A 75 18.97 1.06 32.89
N TRP A 76 20.10 1.67 32.62
CA TRP A 76 21.36 1.16 33.09
C TRP A 76 22.42 2.27 33.21
N ASN A 77 22.96 2.43 34.39
CA ASN A 77 24.08 3.35 34.68
C ASN A 77 23.88 4.80 34.16
N GLY A 78 22.65 5.34 34.35
CA GLY A 78 22.27 6.69 33.91
C GLY A 78 21.79 6.76 32.46
N ILE A 79 21.91 5.70 31.67
CA ILE A 79 21.34 5.61 30.34
C ILE A 79 19.91 5.08 30.47
N ASP A 80 18.95 5.77 29.88
CA ASP A 80 17.58 5.31 29.72
C ASP A 80 17.24 5.11 28.22
N PHE A 81 16.50 4.06 27.96
CA PHE A 81 16.09 3.66 26.64
C PHE A 81 14.61 3.29 26.65
N SER A 82 13.86 3.85 25.73
CA SER A 82 12.45 3.51 25.50
C SER A 82 12.19 3.36 24.02
N VAL A 83 11.56 2.26 23.65
CA VAL A 83 11.16 2.01 22.25
C VAL A 83 9.73 1.51 22.20
N PHE A 84 8.99 1.99 21.20
CA PHE A 84 7.61 1.59 20.95
C PHE A 84 7.39 1.24 19.50
N PHE A 85 7.01 -0.01 19.26
CA PHE A 85 6.59 -0.51 17.96
C PHE A 85 5.07 -0.70 17.93
N GLN A 86 4.50 -0.45 16.76
CA GLN A 86 3.10 -0.70 16.46
C GLN A 86 2.97 -1.27 15.05
N GLY A 87 1.99 -2.15 14.84
CA GLY A 87 1.77 -2.71 13.52
C GLY A 87 0.45 -3.44 13.35
N VAL A 88 0.23 -3.83 12.10
CA VAL A 88 -0.86 -4.69 11.65
C VAL A 88 -0.24 -5.93 11.00
N GLY A 89 -0.62 -7.11 11.46
CA GLY A 89 -0.05 -8.36 10.95
C GLY A 89 -0.70 -8.87 9.66
N LYS A 90 -1.98 -8.54 9.44
CA LYS A 90 -2.71 -8.88 8.22
C LYS A 90 -3.88 -7.95 8.01
N GLN A 91 -3.88 -7.32 6.84
CA GLN A 91 -4.99 -6.56 6.27
C GLN A 91 -4.73 -6.47 4.77
N ASP A 92 -5.75 -6.67 3.95
CA ASP A 92 -5.62 -6.57 2.50
C ASP A 92 -6.33 -5.31 2.01
N TRP A 93 -5.78 -4.70 0.99
CA TRP A 93 -6.28 -3.48 0.39
C TRP A 93 -6.22 -3.57 -1.14
N TYR A 94 -7.24 -3.07 -1.79
CA TYR A 94 -7.22 -2.89 -3.24
C TYR A 94 -7.24 -1.39 -3.59
N PRO A 95 -6.31 -0.90 -4.42
CA PRO A 95 -6.29 0.49 -4.84
C PRO A 95 -7.58 0.85 -5.57
N SER A 96 -8.28 1.91 -5.12
CA SER A 96 -9.44 2.43 -5.84
C SER A 96 -9.00 3.08 -7.16
N SER A 97 -9.95 3.33 -8.05
CA SER A 97 -9.68 3.89 -9.38
C SER A 97 -8.97 5.24 -9.35
N ASP A 98 -9.08 5.98 -8.26
CA ASP A 98 -8.44 7.27 -7.99
C ASP A 98 -7.18 7.19 -7.12
N ALA A 99 -6.62 6.01 -6.91
CA ALA A 99 -5.35 5.81 -6.21
C ALA A 99 -4.15 6.16 -7.11
N PHE A 100 -3.96 7.43 -7.39
CA PHE A 100 -2.97 7.93 -8.38
C PHE A 100 -1.53 7.53 -8.05
N ALA A 101 -1.19 7.50 -6.75
CA ALA A 101 0.14 7.10 -6.30
C ALA A 101 0.46 5.64 -6.60
N PHE A 102 -0.56 4.80 -6.78
CA PHE A 102 -0.41 3.40 -7.17
C PHE A 102 -0.54 3.22 -8.69
N TRP A 103 -1.64 3.71 -9.26
CA TRP A 103 -1.97 3.46 -10.66
C TRP A 103 -1.21 4.33 -11.66
N GLY A 104 -0.69 5.50 -11.25
CA GLY A 104 -0.02 6.42 -12.17
C GLY A 104 -0.90 6.76 -13.39
N PRO A 105 -0.38 6.57 -14.63
CA PRO A 105 -1.09 6.93 -15.85
C PRO A 105 -2.33 6.07 -16.15
N TYR A 106 -2.53 4.95 -15.45
CA TYR A 106 -3.75 4.12 -15.59
C TYR A 106 -4.96 4.72 -14.88
N SER A 107 -4.78 5.69 -14.00
CA SER A 107 -5.81 6.41 -13.30
C SER A 107 -6.31 7.63 -14.10
N SER A 108 -6.65 8.72 -13.46
CA SER A 108 -7.09 9.95 -14.12
C SER A 108 -5.92 10.76 -14.69
N PRO A 109 -6.08 11.44 -15.83
CA PRO A 109 -4.99 12.24 -16.44
C PRO A 109 -4.63 13.49 -15.64
N ALA A 110 -5.62 14.14 -15.00
CA ALA A 110 -5.43 15.46 -14.41
C ALA A 110 -4.50 15.49 -13.19
N PRO A 111 -4.64 14.59 -12.21
CA PRO A 111 -3.75 14.51 -11.05
C PRO A 111 -2.72 13.38 -11.18
N SER A 112 -2.35 12.95 -12.37
CA SER A 112 -1.43 11.83 -12.55
C SER A 112 -0.09 12.10 -11.90
N PHE A 113 0.27 11.24 -10.96
CA PHE A 113 1.59 11.14 -10.39
C PHE A 113 2.29 9.94 -11.04
N ILE A 114 3.48 10.16 -11.59
CA ILE A 114 4.27 9.10 -12.23
C ILE A 114 5.60 9.02 -11.48
N PRO A 115 5.83 7.93 -10.72
CA PRO A 115 7.13 7.65 -10.14
C PRO A 115 8.23 7.60 -11.22
N LYS A 116 9.46 7.97 -10.84
CA LYS A 116 10.59 8.04 -11.77
C LYS A 116 10.82 6.71 -12.52
N ASP A 117 10.67 5.62 -11.81
CA ASP A 117 10.98 4.27 -12.34
C ASP A 117 9.72 3.51 -12.80
N PHE A 118 8.56 4.18 -12.84
CA PHE A 118 7.27 3.57 -13.15
C PHE A 118 7.26 2.84 -14.51
N LEU A 119 7.94 3.39 -15.51
CA LEU A 119 7.97 2.80 -16.86
C LEU A 119 8.67 1.43 -16.90
N ALA A 120 9.57 1.16 -15.96
CA ALA A 120 10.22 -0.15 -15.85
C ALA A 120 9.24 -1.25 -15.43
N ASP A 121 8.12 -0.88 -14.77
CA ASP A 121 7.09 -1.80 -14.31
C ASP A 121 5.90 -1.90 -15.27
N VAL A 122 5.97 -1.25 -16.42
CA VAL A 122 4.92 -1.25 -17.44
C VAL A 122 5.24 -2.25 -18.55
N TRP A 123 4.26 -3.05 -18.90
CA TRP A 123 4.39 -4.04 -19.96
C TRP A 123 4.78 -3.42 -21.31
N SER A 124 5.76 -4.02 -21.95
CA SER A 124 6.12 -3.78 -23.34
C SER A 124 6.57 -5.10 -24.00
N VAL A 125 6.76 -5.08 -25.31
CA VAL A 125 7.28 -6.26 -26.02
C VAL A 125 8.65 -6.67 -25.49
N ASP A 126 9.47 -5.70 -25.06
CA ASP A 126 10.80 -5.93 -24.51
C ASP A 126 10.77 -6.23 -22.99
N ASN A 127 9.63 -6.03 -22.32
CA ASN A 127 9.43 -6.31 -20.90
C ASN A 127 8.08 -7.02 -20.66
N PRO A 128 7.94 -8.29 -21.08
CA PRO A 128 6.67 -9.02 -21.03
C PRO A 128 6.25 -9.43 -19.62
N ASP A 129 7.17 -9.47 -18.66
CA ASP A 129 6.93 -9.89 -17.27
C ASP A 129 6.65 -8.70 -16.32
N ALA A 130 6.46 -7.50 -16.87
CA ALA A 130 6.20 -6.29 -16.10
C ALA A 130 5.00 -6.42 -15.16
N TYR A 131 5.03 -5.65 -14.06
CA TYR A 131 3.99 -5.69 -13.04
C TYR A 131 2.66 -5.13 -13.55
N PHE A 132 2.68 -3.97 -14.21
CA PHE A 132 1.49 -3.35 -14.83
C PHE A 132 1.27 -3.83 -16.27
N PRO A 133 0.00 -3.92 -16.71
CA PRO A 133 -0.34 -4.39 -18.04
C PRO A 133 0.05 -3.36 -19.11
N ARG A 134 -0.20 -3.70 -20.38
CA ARG A 134 -0.01 -2.75 -21.47
C ARG A 134 -0.84 -1.46 -21.25
N PRO A 135 -0.30 -0.28 -21.58
CA PRO A 135 -1.05 0.97 -21.47
C PRO A 135 -2.19 1.00 -22.50
N ARG A 136 -3.42 1.15 -22.03
CA ARG A 136 -4.63 1.25 -22.86
C ARG A 136 -5.58 2.33 -22.33
N GLY A 137 -5.07 3.55 -22.09
CA GLY A 137 -5.84 4.63 -21.50
C GLY A 137 -6.06 4.45 -19.99
N TYR A 138 -7.09 5.04 -19.44
CA TYR A 138 -7.33 5.12 -17.99
C TYR A 138 -8.12 3.93 -17.47
N ILE A 139 -7.58 2.73 -17.63
CA ILE A 139 -8.26 1.47 -17.34
C ILE A 139 -8.51 1.22 -15.85
N ALA A 140 -7.76 1.85 -14.94
CA ALA A 140 -8.05 1.81 -13.52
C ALA A 140 -9.17 2.78 -13.13
N TRP A 141 -9.31 3.91 -13.85
CA TRP A 141 -10.31 4.93 -13.60
C TRP A 141 -11.73 4.49 -13.97
N THR A 142 -11.88 3.64 -14.98
CA THR A 142 -13.19 3.18 -15.43
C THR A 142 -13.76 2.13 -14.49
N ASP A 143 -14.80 2.49 -13.75
CA ASP A 143 -15.45 1.60 -12.78
C ASP A 143 -15.94 0.29 -13.40
N GLY A 144 -15.74 -0.79 -12.64
CA GLY A 144 -16.18 -2.14 -12.98
C GLY A 144 -15.41 -2.77 -14.12
N ARG A 145 -14.26 -2.19 -14.53
CA ARG A 145 -13.55 -2.67 -15.70
C ARG A 145 -12.07 -2.83 -15.45
N SER A 146 -11.46 -3.79 -16.16
CA SER A 146 -10.03 -4.04 -16.16
C SER A 146 -9.39 -3.86 -14.75
N LEU A 147 -8.50 -2.91 -14.55
CA LEU A 147 -7.78 -2.70 -13.29
C LEU A 147 -8.67 -2.23 -12.13
N SER A 148 -9.84 -1.64 -12.38
CA SER A 148 -10.77 -1.28 -11.31
C SER A 148 -11.51 -2.48 -10.72
N SER A 149 -11.59 -3.59 -11.46
CA SER A 149 -12.12 -4.87 -10.95
C SER A 149 -11.11 -5.50 -10.01
N VAL A 150 -11.56 -5.81 -8.79
CA VAL A 150 -10.72 -6.41 -7.76
C VAL A 150 -10.16 -7.74 -8.25
N ASN A 151 -8.84 -7.89 -8.21
CA ASN A 151 -8.13 -9.08 -8.64
C ASN A 151 -6.94 -9.37 -7.70
N ASN A 152 -6.41 -10.56 -7.78
CA ASN A 152 -5.32 -11.00 -6.91
C ASN A 152 -3.95 -10.41 -7.27
N ARG A 153 -3.75 -9.92 -8.51
CA ARG A 153 -2.47 -9.36 -8.95
C ARG A 153 -2.15 -8.03 -8.27
N TYR A 154 -3.17 -7.18 -8.11
CA TYR A 154 -3.01 -5.83 -7.53
C TYR A 154 -3.57 -5.69 -6.12
N LEU A 155 -3.96 -6.82 -5.50
CA LEU A 155 -4.33 -6.84 -4.10
C LEU A 155 -3.08 -6.61 -3.25
N GLN A 156 -3.05 -5.53 -2.47
CA GLN A 156 -1.92 -5.13 -1.65
C GLN A 156 -2.07 -5.61 -0.22
N SER A 157 -0.96 -5.87 0.44
CA SER A 157 -0.93 -6.15 1.87
C SER A 157 -0.59 -4.88 2.66
N LEU A 158 -1.50 -4.47 3.54
CA LEU A 158 -1.27 -3.38 4.50
C LEU A 158 -0.63 -3.87 5.81
N ALA A 159 -0.02 -5.05 5.82
CA ALA A 159 0.75 -5.51 6.96
C ALA A 159 2.00 -4.64 7.12
N TYR A 160 2.19 -4.09 8.32
CA TYR A 160 3.36 -3.28 8.62
C TYR A 160 3.82 -3.42 10.07
N CYS A 161 5.07 -3.04 10.31
CA CYS A 161 5.65 -2.82 11.62
C CYS A 161 6.37 -1.47 11.63
N ARG A 162 5.97 -0.57 12.52
CA ARG A 162 6.55 0.77 12.60
C ARG A 162 7.17 1.03 13.95
N LEU A 163 8.40 1.55 13.94
CA LEU A 163 9.02 2.15 15.10
C LEU A 163 8.42 3.53 15.31
N LYS A 164 7.38 3.58 16.17
CA LYS A 164 6.60 4.81 16.43
C LYS A 164 7.37 5.81 17.28
N ASN A 165 8.04 5.32 18.32
CA ASN A 165 8.84 6.17 19.21
C ASN A 165 10.11 5.45 19.60
N LEU A 166 11.18 6.20 19.62
CA LEU A 166 12.47 5.83 20.21
C LEU A 166 12.93 7.01 21.07
N THR A 167 13.30 6.74 22.32
CA THR A 167 13.95 7.72 23.18
C THR A 167 15.19 7.09 23.79
N VAL A 168 16.30 7.80 23.72
CA VAL A 168 17.54 7.45 24.39
C VAL A 168 17.97 8.66 25.21
N GLY A 169 18.09 8.50 26.52
CA GLY A 169 18.50 9.55 27.45
C GLY A 169 19.77 9.18 28.20
N TYR A 170 20.48 10.18 28.67
CA TYR A 170 21.58 10.03 29.58
C TYR A 170 21.50 11.05 30.72
N THR A 171 21.35 10.54 31.95
CA THR A 171 21.36 11.37 33.15
C THR A 171 22.82 11.55 33.63
N LEU A 172 23.23 12.79 33.70
CA LEU A 172 24.58 13.12 34.10
C LEU A 172 24.85 12.76 35.56
N PRO A 173 26.08 12.28 35.91
CA PRO A 173 26.42 11.96 37.29
C PRO A 173 26.35 13.19 38.20
N VAL A 174 25.75 13.04 39.38
CA VAL A 174 25.56 14.11 40.37
C VAL A 174 26.88 14.80 40.72
N LYS A 175 28.01 14.06 40.73
CA LYS A 175 29.34 14.63 40.98
C LYS A 175 29.75 15.77 40.05
N TRP A 176 29.22 15.78 38.80
CA TRP A 176 29.49 16.85 37.86
C TRP A 176 28.59 18.06 38.10
N LEU A 177 27.35 17.82 38.52
CA LEU A 177 26.30 18.79 38.66
C LEU A 177 26.37 19.57 39.99
N SER A 178 26.85 18.94 41.04
CA SER A 178 26.95 19.56 42.36
C SER A 178 27.77 20.85 42.38
N LYS A 179 28.75 20.99 41.47
CA LYS A 179 29.57 22.21 41.37
C LYS A 179 28.81 23.43 40.84
N ILE A 180 27.70 23.22 40.16
CA ILE A 180 26.89 24.26 39.52
C ILE A 180 25.48 24.35 40.13
N HIS A 181 25.26 23.74 41.30
CA HIS A 181 23.99 23.74 42.05
C HIS A 181 22.80 23.17 41.26
N VAL A 182 23.06 22.26 40.33
CA VAL A 182 22.03 21.52 39.61
C VAL A 182 21.84 20.15 40.25
N GLN A 183 20.59 19.77 40.54
CA GLN A 183 20.28 18.50 41.19
C GLN A 183 20.26 17.35 40.18
N LYS A 184 19.73 17.59 38.96
CA LYS A 184 19.63 16.59 37.90
C LYS A 184 19.76 17.26 36.55
N ALA A 185 20.50 16.67 35.65
CA ALA A 185 20.49 17.03 34.22
C ALA A 185 20.46 15.77 33.38
N ARG A 186 19.53 15.71 32.43
CA ARG A 186 19.35 14.61 31.49
C ARG A 186 19.38 15.14 30.07
N LEU A 187 20.23 14.59 29.24
CA LEU A 187 20.27 14.82 27.81
C LEU A 187 19.50 13.69 27.12
N TYR A 188 18.69 14.00 26.14
CA TYR A 188 18.00 12.94 25.43
C TYR A 188 17.84 13.23 23.93
N PHE A 189 17.77 12.15 23.19
CA PHE A 189 17.32 12.08 21.80
C PHE A 189 15.96 11.38 21.78
N SER A 190 15.03 11.91 21.01
CA SER A 190 13.75 11.25 20.72
C SER A 190 13.49 11.27 19.22
N GLY A 191 13.00 10.17 18.71
CA GLY A 191 12.61 10.02 17.32
C GLY A 191 11.24 9.41 17.16
N GLU A 192 10.49 9.89 16.17
CA GLU A 192 9.16 9.37 15.84
C GLU A 192 9.10 8.86 14.41
N ASN A 193 8.39 7.76 14.20
CA ASN A 193 8.19 7.11 12.90
C ASN A 193 9.49 6.83 12.13
N LEU A 194 10.56 6.47 12.83
CA LEU A 194 11.92 6.37 12.27
C LEU A 194 12.08 5.27 11.24
N LEU A 195 11.36 4.16 11.43
CA LEU A 195 11.42 2.98 10.57
C LEU A 195 10.02 2.42 10.34
N THR A 196 9.71 2.10 9.10
CA THR A 196 8.53 1.32 8.73
C THR A 196 8.98 0.14 7.90
N LEU A 197 8.53 -1.04 8.27
CA LEU A 197 8.67 -2.27 7.49
C LEU A 197 7.27 -2.64 7.01
N ASP A 198 7.06 -2.74 5.73
CA ASP A 198 5.78 -3.07 5.10
C ASP A 198 5.95 -4.02 3.90
N ARG A 199 4.86 -4.29 3.21
CA ARG A 199 4.80 -5.19 2.05
C ARG A 199 4.02 -4.58 0.88
N LEU A 200 3.95 -3.25 0.82
CA LEU A 200 3.36 -2.57 -0.32
C LEU A 200 4.29 -2.65 -1.54
N ASP A 201 3.70 -2.77 -2.72
CA ASP A 201 4.43 -2.71 -3.99
C ASP A 201 4.68 -1.25 -4.44
N THR A 202 4.68 -0.30 -3.50
CA THR A 202 4.94 1.12 -3.78
C THR A 202 5.46 1.84 -2.54
N ASP A 203 6.46 2.68 -2.71
CA ASP A 203 7.05 3.53 -1.66
C ASP A 203 6.27 4.83 -1.40
N TYR A 204 5.25 5.12 -2.21
CA TYR A 204 4.52 6.39 -2.20
C TYR A 204 3.27 6.37 -1.33
N ILE A 205 2.93 5.22 -0.76
CA ILE A 205 1.74 5.02 0.07
C ILE A 205 2.16 4.55 1.45
N ASP A 206 1.65 5.23 2.46
CA ASP A 206 1.86 4.81 3.85
C ASP A 206 0.82 3.75 4.24
N PRO A 207 1.24 2.55 4.69
CA PRO A 207 0.32 1.46 4.99
C PRO A 207 -0.65 1.78 6.13
N GLU A 208 -0.25 2.55 7.12
CA GLU A 208 -1.11 2.95 8.24
C GLU A 208 -2.15 3.98 7.79
N ALA A 209 -1.75 4.94 6.95
CA ALA A 209 -2.66 5.92 6.39
C ALA A 209 -3.67 5.28 5.43
N ALA A 210 -3.22 4.36 4.59
CA ALA A 210 -4.10 3.59 3.71
C ALA A 210 -5.08 2.73 4.52
N ALA A 211 -4.61 2.06 5.58
CA ALA A 211 -5.45 1.24 6.46
C ALA A 211 -6.58 2.06 7.10
N ALA A 212 -6.26 3.25 7.62
CA ALA A 212 -7.24 4.13 8.26
C ALA A 212 -8.32 4.64 7.28
N GLY A 213 -7.97 4.84 6.01
CA GLY A 213 -8.88 5.31 4.97
C GLY A 213 -9.66 4.21 4.24
N THR A 214 -9.35 2.94 4.49
CA THR A 214 -9.96 1.84 3.72
C THR A 214 -11.44 1.67 4.05
N ASN A 215 -12.27 1.70 3.01
CA ASN A 215 -13.69 1.41 3.14
C ASN A 215 -13.88 -0.08 3.43
N TRP A 216 -14.43 -0.41 4.60
CA TRP A 216 -14.56 -1.80 5.04
C TRP A 216 -15.49 -2.66 4.17
N LYS A 217 -16.45 -2.05 3.43
CA LYS A 217 -17.35 -2.76 2.54
C LYS A 217 -16.70 -3.12 1.20
N THR A 218 -15.90 -2.20 0.67
CA THR A 218 -15.30 -2.36 -0.68
C THR A 218 -13.86 -2.83 -0.62
N GLY A 219 -13.20 -2.71 0.54
CA GLY A 219 -11.76 -2.97 0.68
C GLY A 219 -10.88 -1.98 -0.07
N LYS A 220 -11.44 -0.85 -0.53
CA LYS A 220 -10.75 0.12 -1.37
C LYS A 220 -10.53 1.45 -0.66
N THR A 221 -9.46 2.13 -0.99
CA THR A 221 -9.21 3.55 -0.73
C THR A 221 -8.24 4.08 -1.79
N ASN A 222 -8.25 5.39 -1.99
CA ASN A 222 -7.28 6.06 -2.86
C ASN A 222 -5.92 6.29 -2.18
N ALA A 223 -5.83 6.07 -0.87
CA ALA A 223 -4.62 6.25 -0.06
C ALA A 223 -3.95 7.63 -0.20
N LEU A 224 -4.74 8.68 -0.50
CA LEU A 224 -4.27 10.07 -0.68
C LEU A 224 -4.00 10.79 0.65
N SER A 225 -3.65 10.07 1.68
CA SER A 225 -3.20 10.64 2.95
C SER A 225 -1.71 10.90 2.90
N TYR A 226 -1.29 12.06 3.42
CA TYR A 226 0.13 12.37 3.52
C TYR A 226 0.83 11.35 4.42
N PRO A 227 1.96 10.77 3.99
CA PRO A 227 2.71 9.81 4.79
C PRO A 227 3.19 10.43 6.10
N PHE A 228 3.31 9.61 7.14
CA PHE A 228 3.81 10.06 8.43
C PHE A 228 5.26 10.56 8.33
N SER A 229 5.50 11.76 8.83
CA SER A 229 6.83 12.36 8.88
C SER A 229 7.71 11.65 9.91
N LYS A 230 9.00 11.52 9.60
CA LYS A 230 10.04 11.17 10.57
C LYS A 230 10.42 12.42 11.35
N THR A 231 10.35 12.35 12.68
CA THR A 231 10.70 13.48 13.55
C THR A 231 11.91 13.12 14.39
N TYR A 232 12.83 14.05 14.53
CA TYR A 232 14.02 13.93 15.35
C TYR A 232 14.07 15.10 16.33
N SER A 233 14.17 14.81 17.61
CA SER A 233 14.20 15.81 18.69
C SER A 233 15.38 15.57 19.62
N PHE A 234 16.01 16.64 20.04
CA PHE A 234 17.03 16.64 21.07
C PHE A 234 16.58 17.55 22.20
N GLY A 235 16.77 17.12 23.42
CA GLY A 235 16.33 17.90 24.57
C GLY A 235 17.24 17.73 25.77
N ILE A 236 17.07 18.68 26.70
CA ILE A 236 17.78 18.73 27.99
C ILE A 236 16.72 18.96 29.06
N ASP A 237 16.67 18.06 30.05
CA ASP A 237 15.86 18.24 31.26
C ASP A 237 16.80 18.66 32.40
N ILE A 238 16.52 19.78 33.05
CA ILE A 238 17.34 20.29 34.18
C ILE A 238 16.45 20.52 35.41
N THR A 239 16.88 20.00 36.54
CA THR A 239 16.27 20.24 37.85
C THR A 239 17.26 20.94 38.77
N PHE A 240 16.82 22.04 39.36
CA PHE A 240 17.61 22.88 40.28
C PHE A 240 17.27 22.56 41.73
#